data_4eae264e4a83ef17a1390a49b147842b
#
_entry.id   4eae264e4a83ef17a1390a49b147842b
#
_cell.length_a   1.000
_cell.length_b   1.000
_cell.length_c   1.000
_cell.angle_alpha   90.00
_cell.angle_beta   90.00
_cell.angle_gamma   90.00
#
_symmetry.space_group_name_H-M   'P 1'
#
loop_
_entity.id
_entity.type
_entity.pdbx_description
1 polymer ?
#
loop_
_entity_poly.entity_id
_entity_poly.type
_entity_poly.pdbx_seq_one_letter_code
_entity_poly.pdbx_strand_id
1 'polypeptide(L)'
;MNSNLGNFLRKTLFIVLLFFLFVNVYAEDGDVYLSLSASGSRASIGLADFLPANGVFEEINLSRDFRDVLENDLILSRHFNVAVADTSYKFDVDSQFAYWELKNIAVLLTGSISIEKSTKLTVKVKMYDMDSKELIWEEEYSDLSTNYRYIAHLITDEVVKRTTGEDGIATSKIAFINDSTKFKEIYIIDYDGYNLRRITKDNRLNVLPKWVPNNPQIVYTSYLYNNSDLFLIDIERNKRRALSTVQGLNSPTSFSPDGKTLVATLSRGVYPNLYLLNAKGEVVRRLTQGKYIDTSPCFSPSGKEIVFISDRAGYPQIYIMDIEGINIRRLSTKGNCDSPVWSPKGDKIAFTMKADGKYDIFLYDLPKNKIIRLTENKGDNENPSWSQDGRFIVFASTRSGKSEIYIMGVDGSGVRKLVDVPGKSYTPSWSCGL
;
A
#
# COMPACT_ATOMS: atom_id res chain seq x y z
N MET A 1 54.95 -49.61 34.84
CA MET A 1 54.44 -49.64 33.46
C MET A 1 53.59 -48.41 33.25
N ASN A 2 54.29 -47.33 33.07
CA ASN A 2 53.76 -46.01 32.78
C ASN A 2 54.56 -45.43 31.64
N SER A 3 53.96 -45.14 30.53
CA SER A 3 54.43 -44.18 29.50
C SER A 3 53.69 -44.54 28.20
N ASN A 4 52.58 -43.89 27.91
CA ASN A 4 52.06 -43.71 26.54
C ASN A 4 50.70 -43.01 26.51
N LEU A 5 50.47 -42.00 27.38
CA LEU A 5 49.24 -41.21 27.31
C LEU A 5 49.49 -39.71 27.09
N GLY A 6 50.74 -39.34 26.81
CA GLY A 6 51.15 -37.91 26.69
C GLY A 6 51.25 -37.33 25.26
N ASN A 7 51.21 -38.18 24.23
CA ASN A 7 51.50 -37.75 22.85
C ASN A 7 50.32 -37.72 21.88
N PHE A 8 49.11 -37.99 22.34
CA PHE A 8 47.92 -37.95 21.46
C PHE A 8 47.13 -36.64 21.56
N LEU A 9 47.38 -35.87 22.62
CA LEU A 9 46.66 -34.60 22.86
C LEU A 9 47.38 -33.33 22.35
N ARG A 10 48.55 -33.49 21.72
CA ARG A 10 49.34 -32.34 21.16
C ARG A 10 49.31 -32.24 19.64
N LYS A 11 48.63 -33.17 18.93
CA LYS A 11 48.53 -33.11 17.45
C LYS A 11 47.13 -32.76 16.94
N THR A 12 46.12 -32.60 17.80
CA THR A 12 44.77 -32.23 17.41
C THR A 12 44.42 -30.77 17.65
N LEU A 13 45.37 -29.96 18.13
CA LEU A 13 45.19 -28.52 18.38
C LEU A 13 45.86 -27.63 17.33
N PHE A 14 46.32 -28.17 16.21
CA PHE A 14 47.06 -27.36 15.19
C PHE A 14 46.46 -27.41 13.79
N ILE A 15 45.20 -27.92 13.62
CA ILE A 15 44.53 -28.00 12.31
C ILE A 15 43.17 -27.23 12.30
N VAL A 16 42.90 -26.33 13.23
CA VAL A 16 41.73 -25.50 13.23
C VAL A 16 42.05 -24.02 12.97
N LEU A 17 43.29 -23.72 12.58
CA LEU A 17 43.68 -22.31 12.35
C LEU A 17 44.35 -22.15 10.99
N LEU A 18 43.64 -22.40 9.88
CA LEU A 18 44.03 -21.89 8.55
C LEU A 18 42.96 -22.27 7.50
N PHE A 19 41.75 -21.73 7.64
CA PHE A 19 40.82 -21.55 6.53
C PHE A 19 40.03 -20.25 6.70
N PHE A 20 40.79 -19.12 6.87
CA PHE A 20 40.27 -17.83 6.41
C PHE A 20 40.54 -17.74 4.92
N LEU A 21 39.73 -18.42 4.13
CA LEU A 21 39.61 -18.08 2.73
C LEU A 21 39.01 -16.67 2.66
N PHE A 22 39.79 -15.78 2.06
CA PHE A 22 39.34 -14.47 1.57
C PHE A 22 38.10 -14.70 0.66
N VAL A 23 36.95 -14.60 1.23
CA VAL A 23 35.75 -14.23 0.46
C VAL A 23 35.91 -12.74 0.23
N ASN A 24 36.36 -12.37 -0.97
CA ASN A 24 36.12 -11.03 -1.46
C ASN A 24 34.62 -10.87 -1.55
N VAL A 25 33.98 -10.40 -0.48
CA VAL A 25 32.67 -9.78 -0.54
C VAL A 25 32.91 -8.49 -1.32
N TYR A 26 32.58 -8.51 -2.60
CA TYR A 26 32.23 -7.28 -3.28
C TYR A 26 31.07 -6.74 -2.47
N ALA A 27 31.27 -5.64 -1.76
CA ALA A 27 30.20 -4.81 -1.27
C ALA A 27 29.47 -4.33 -2.53
N GLU A 28 28.34 -4.93 -2.86
CA GLU A 28 27.29 -4.20 -3.55
C GLU A 28 27.07 -2.93 -2.74
N ASP A 29 26.90 -1.79 -3.40
CA ASP A 29 26.63 -0.51 -2.78
C ASP A 29 25.59 -0.72 -1.68
N GLY A 30 26.08 -0.80 -0.44
CA GLY A 30 25.23 -1.03 0.71
C GLY A 30 24.50 0.28 0.98
N ASP A 31 23.20 0.30 0.68
CA ASP A 31 22.33 1.37 1.10
C ASP A 31 22.51 1.56 2.62
N VAL A 32 23.09 2.68 3.01
CA VAL A 32 23.26 3.05 4.42
C VAL A 32 21.88 3.45 4.94
N TYR A 33 21.19 2.50 5.56
CA TYR A 33 19.96 2.81 6.27
C TYR A 33 20.29 3.50 7.58
N LEU A 34 19.94 4.77 7.69
CA LEU A 34 19.94 5.47 8.97
C LEU A 34 18.84 4.89 9.85
N SER A 35 19.18 3.97 10.75
CA SER A 35 18.22 3.47 11.74
C SER A 35 17.90 4.56 12.78
N LEU A 36 17.10 5.56 12.40
CA LEU A 36 16.65 6.64 13.27
C LEU A 36 15.56 6.20 14.27
N SER A 37 15.13 4.94 14.23
CA SER A 37 13.96 4.44 14.98
C SER A 37 14.29 3.63 16.25
N ALA A 38 15.48 3.75 16.81
CA ALA A 38 15.87 2.98 18.01
C ALA A 38 15.04 3.29 19.28
N SER A 39 14.16 4.30 19.28
CA SER A 39 13.40 4.74 20.46
C SER A 39 11.88 4.79 20.30
N GLY A 40 11.31 4.33 19.18
CA GLY A 40 9.86 4.44 18.96
C GLY A 40 9.35 5.87 18.72
N SER A 41 10.21 6.88 18.67
CA SER A 41 9.89 8.26 18.31
C SER A 41 10.06 8.47 16.81
N ARG A 42 9.21 9.32 16.22
CA ARG A 42 9.34 9.70 14.81
C ARG A 42 10.64 10.47 14.61
N ALA A 43 11.36 10.18 13.52
CA ALA A 43 12.54 10.96 13.15
C ALA A 43 12.16 12.41 12.83
N SER A 44 13.01 13.37 13.22
CA SER A 44 12.80 14.77 12.87
C SER A 44 13.45 15.05 11.50
N ILE A 45 12.64 15.53 10.54
CA ILE A 45 13.11 15.91 9.20
C ILE A 45 12.91 17.40 8.96
N GLY A 46 13.96 18.09 8.53
CA GLY A 46 13.92 19.46 8.06
C GLY A 46 13.68 19.49 6.55
N LEU A 47 12.67 20.23 6.12
CA LEU A 47 12.38 20.45 4.72
C LEU A 47 12.71 21.91 4.36
N ALA A 48 13.82 22.11 3.65
CA ALA A 48 14.22 23.40 3.12
C ALA A 48 13.48 23.71 1.81
N ASP A 49 13.51 24.97 1.40
CA ASP A 49 12.99 25.37 0.10
C ASP A 49 13.81 24.75 -1.04
N PHE A 50 13.13 24.26 -2.07
CA PHE A 50 13.75 23.87 -3.31
C PHE A 50 14.01 25.11 -4.16
N LEU A 51 15.28 25.49 -4.28
CA LEU A 51 15.64 26.77 -4.88
C LEU A 51 15.41 26.78 -6.41
N PRO A 52 14.77 27.81 -6.97
CA PRO A 52 14.62 27.97 -8.41
C PRO A 52 16.01 28.19 -9.03
N ALA A 53 16.42 27.36 -9.98
CA ALA A 53 17.76 27.40 -10.57
C ALA A 53 17.99 28.65 -11.42
N ASN A 54 16.98 29.10 -12.15
CA ASN A 54 17.05 30.26 -13.04
C ASN A 54 16.34 31.49 -12.47
N GLY A 55 15.60 31.34 -11.37
CA GLY A 55 14.89 32.43 -10.69
C GLY A 55 13.72 33.01 -11.46
N VAL A 56 13.19 32.29 -12.45
CA VAL A 56 12.02 32.71 -13.19
C VAL A 56 10.74 32.49 -12.38
N PHE A 57 9.72 33.30 -12.64
CA PHE A 57 8.46 33.30 -11.87
C PHE A 57 7.77 31.94 -11.83
N GLU A 58 7.79 31.20 -12.93
CA GLU A 58 7.23 29.84 -13.02
C GLU A 58 7.95 28.85 -12.09
N GLU A 59 9.29 28.91 -12.00
CA GLU A 59 10.07 28.07 -11.08
C GLU A 59 9.79 28.41 -9.62
N ILE A 60 9.63 29.70 -9.30
CA ILE A 60 9.34 30.15 -7.92
C ILE A 60 8.00 29.59 -7.43
N ASN A 61 6.95 29.67 -8.27
CA ASN A 61 5.64 29.15 -7.92
C ASN A 61 5.66 27.62 -7.81
N LEU A 62 6.28 26.95 -8.80
CA LEU A 62 6.36 25.49 -8.80
C LEU A 62 7.18 24.97 -7.63
N SER A 63 8.25 25.66 -7.23
CA SER A 63 9.04 25.33 -6.05
C SER A 63 8.20 25.28 -4.77
N ARG A 64 7.31 26.26 -4.60
CA ARG A 64 6.39 26.30 -3.45
C ARG A 64 5.38 25.15 -3.50
N ASP A 65 4.71 24.98 -4.64
CA ASP A 65 3.72 23.92 -4.82
C ASP A 65 4.35 22.54 -4.65
N PHE A 66 5.57 22.34 -5.14
CA PHE A 66 6.33 21.11 -4.99
C PHE A 66 6.67 20.83 -3.52
N ARG A 67 7.19 21.84 -2.80
CA ARG A 67 7.50 21.72 -1.37
C ARG A 67 6.25 21.36 -0.55
N ASP A 68 5.12 22.01 -0.84
CA ASP A 68 3.86 21.77 -0.13
C ASP A 68 3.37 20.31 -0.33
N VAL A 69 3.55 19.74 -1.53
CA VAL A 69 3.26 18.31 -1.76
C VAL A 69 4.20 17.44 -0.94
N LEU A 70 5.51 17.69 -1.00
CA LEU A 70 6.53 16.91 -0.29
C LEU A 70 6.32 16.97 1.23
N GLU A 71 6.00 18.15 1.78
CA GLU A 71 5.65 18.32 3.19
C GLU A 71 4.44 17.46 3.58
N ASN A 72 3.34 17.57 2.81
CA ASN A 72 2.15 16.79 3.07
C ASN A 72 2.40 15.30 3.01
N ASP A 73 3.18 14.82 2.05
CA ASP A 73 3.52 13.41 1.91
C ASP A 73 4.34 12.90 3.09
N LEU A 74 5.37 13.65 3.51
CA LEU A 74 6.18 13.31 4.67
C LEU A 74 5.33 13.25 5.96
N ILE A 75 4.40 14.18 6.15
CA ILE A 75 3.46 14.18 7.27
C ILE A 75 2.51 12.98 7.18
N LEU A 76 1.93 12.74 5.99
CA LEU A 76 1.00 11.64 5.77
C LEU A 76 1.65 10.26 5.94
N SER A 77 2.94 10.13 5.65
CA SER A 77 3.69 8.88 5.88
C SER A 77 3.70 8.44 7.35
N ARG A 78 3.52 9.39 8.29
CA ARG A 78 3.61 9.20 9.75
C ARG A 78 4.95 8.66 10.24
N HIS A 79 6.00 8.71 9.43
CA HIS A 79 7.36 8.33 9.83
C HIS A 79 8.09 9.49 10.48
N PHE A 80 7.72 10.74 10.14
CA PHE A 80 8.49 11.93 10.49
C PHE A 80 7.71 12.94 11.34
N ASN A 81 8.49 13.70 12.13
CA ASN A 81 8.11 15.02 12.60
C ASN A 81 8.73 16.03 11.64
N VAL A 82 7.91 16.64 10.80
CA VAL A 82 8.38 17.53 9.72
C VAL A 82 8.48 18.95 10.22
N ALA A 83 9.63 19.59 10.03
CA ALA A 83 9.84 21.00 10.23
C ALA A 83 10.15 21.67 8.89
N VAL A 84 9.44 22.73 8.56
CA VAL A 84 9.62 23.47 7.30
C VAL A 84 10.43 24.73 7.55
N ALA A 85 11.28 25.11 6.60
CA ALA A 85 12.01 26.38 6.66
C ALA A 85 11.03 27.57 6.59
N ASP A 86 11.33 28.62 7.34
CA ASP A 86 10.68 29.90 7.14
C ASP A 86 11.21 30.49 5.82
N THR A 87 10.31 30.71 4.86
CA THR A 87 10.59 31.08 3.46
C THR A 87 11.36 32.39 3.27
N SER A 88 11.66 33.12 4.35
CA SER A 88 12.39 34.40 4.29
C SER A 88 13.91 34.26 4.15
N TYR A 89 14.47 33.06 4.25
CA TYR A 89 15.91 32.87 4.30
C TYR A 89 16.45 32.08 3.11
N LYS A 90 17.17 32.76 2.21
CA LYS A 90 18.04 32.14 1.20
C LYS A 90 19.43 31.93 1.83
N PHE A 91 19.69 30.73 2.33
CA PHE A 91 20.97 30.41 2.94
C PHE A 91 21.91 29.72 1.94
N ASP A 92 23.23 29.98 2.08
CA ASP A 92 24.23 29.01 1.67
C ASP A 92 24.14 27.73 2.53
N VAL A 93 24.83 26.68 2.11
CA VAL A 93 24.76 25.36 2.76
C VAL A 93 25.16 25.41 4.25
N ASP A 94 26.21 26.16 4.59
CA ASP A 94 26.72 26.25 5.97
C ASP A 94 25.73 26.98 6.88
N SER A 95 25.14 28.07 6.39
CA SER A 95 24.09 28.81 7.11
C SER A 95 22.83 27.96 7.32
N GLN A 96 22.50 27.07 6.38
CA GLN A 96 21.38 26.12 6.55
C GLN A 96 21.66 25.16 7.71
N PHE A 97 22.83 24.56 7.82
CA PHE A 97 23.16 23.65 8.92
C PHE A 97 23.00 24.33 10.28
N ALA A 98 23.51 25.53 10.47
CA ALA A 98 23.37 26.28 11.71
C ALA A 98 21.89 26.55 12.09
N TYR A 99 21.04 26.87 11.11
CA TYR A 99 19.61 27.09 11.31
C TYR A 99 18.90 25.81 11.74
N TRP A 100 19.19 24.66 11.11
CA TRP A 100 18.52 23.40 11.37
C TRP A 100 19.01 22.70 12.63
N GLU A 101 20.27 22.91 13.04
CA GLU A 101 20.81 22.48 14.34
C GLU A 101 19.97 23.03 15.52
N LEU A 102 19.59 24.32 15.45
CA LEU A 102 18.75 24.94 16.46
C LEU A 102 17.35 24.32 16.58
N LYS A 103 16.91 23.59 15.55
CA LYS A 103 15.60 22.91 15.51
C LYS A 103 15.68 21.43 15.89
N ASN A 104 16.86 20.91 16.25
CA ASN A 104 17.07 19.49 16.56
C ASN A 104 16.58 18.55 15.46
N ILE A 105 16.91 18.86 14.21
CA ILE A 105 16.58 18.05 13.04
C ILE A 105 17.63 16.96 12.88
N ALA A 106 17.19 15.72 12.65
CA ALA A 106 18.08 14.59 12.39
C ALA A 106 18.49 14.49 10.91
N VAL A 107 17.57 14.79 10.01
CA VAL A 107 17.79 14.72 8.55
C VAL A 107 17.33 16.01 7.89
N LEU A 108 18.14 16.57 7.00
CA LEU A 108 17.80 17.75 6.21
C LEU A 108 17.57 17.35 4.74
N LEU A 109 16.42 17.72 4.22
CA LEU A 109 16.06 17.58 2.82
C LEU A 109 16.05 18.96 2.15
N THR A 110 16.78 19.11 1.05
CA THR A 110 16.90 20.35 0.29
C THR A 110 17.06 20.04 -1.20
N GLY A 111 17.00 21.04 -2.05
CA GLY A 111 17.20 20.83 -3.48
C GLY A 111 17.05 22.05 -4.34
N SER A 112 16.96 21.83 -5.65
CA SER A 112 16.69 22.88 -6.63
C SER A 112 15.71 22.40 -7.70
N ILE A 113 15.01 23.36 -8.29
CA ILE A 113 14.05 23.15 -9.36
C ILE A 113 14.44 24.00 -10.56
N SER A 114 14.42 23.40 -11.75
CA SER A 114 14.58 24.10 -13.03
C SER A 114 13.50 23.67 -14.02
N ILE A 115 13.06 24.63 -14.85
CA ILE A 115 12.10 24.37 -15.93
C ILE A 115 12.73 24.79 -17.25
N GLU A 116 12.91 23.82 -18.15
CA GLU A 116 13.40 24.07 -19.50
C GLU A 116 12.23 24.15 -20.48
N LYS A 117 12.25 25.16 -21.35
CA LYS A 117 11.24 25.37 -22.41
C LYS A 117 9.79 25.31 -21.91
N SER A 118 9.55 25.77 -20.67
CA SER A 118 8.25 25.80 -19.98
C SER A 118 7.52 24.44 -19.84
N THR A 119 8.19 23.33 -20.12
CA THR A 119 7.55 22.01 -20.09
C THR A 119 8.33 20.93 -19.36
N LYS A 120 9.67 20.93 -19.42
CA LYS A 120 10.50 19.93 -18.77
C LYS A 120 10.93 20.42 -17.40
N LEU A 121 10.43 19.76 -16.37
CA LEU A 121 10.85 19.95 -14.99
C LEU A 121 12.07 19.07 -14.70
N THR A 122 13.06 19.65 -14.02
CA THR A 122 14.16 18.91 -13.40
C THR A 122 14.25 19.30 -11.93
N VAL A 123 14.21 18.30 -11.05
CA VAL A 123 14.34 18.46 -9.60
C VAL A 123 15.59 17.75 -9.15
N LYS A 124 16.52 18.48 -8.53
CA LYS A 124 17.66 17.92 -7.81
C LYS A 124 17.36 17.90 -6.33
N VAL A 125 17.45 16.75 -5.71
CA VAL A 125 17.23 16.58 -4.27
C VAL A 125 18.54 16.18 -3.59
N LYS A 126 18.73 16.68 -2.37
CA LYS A 126 19.86 16.34 -1.50
C LYS A 126 19.33 16.04 -0.10
N MET A 127 19.87 15.00 0.51
CA MET A 127 19.55 14.62 1.88
C MET A 127 20.85 14.56 2.69
N TYR A 128 20.87 15.26 3.82
CA TYR A 128 22.03 15.34 4.71
C TYR A 128 21.69 14.72 6.06
N ASP A 129 22.63 14.00 6.62
CA ASP A 129 22.63 13.68 8.04
C ASP A 129 23.09 14.92 8.83
N MET A 130 22.32 15.30 9.83
CA MET A 130 22.56 16.56 10.55
C MET A 130 23.62 16.42 11.66
N ASP A 131 23.86 15.20 12.15
CA ASP A 131 24.89 14.95 13.18
C ASP A 131 26.29 14.98 12.55
N SER A 132 26.48 14.31 11.41
CA SER A 132 27.76 14.27 10.68
C SER A 132 27.92 15.44 9.70
N LYS A 133 26.84 16.10 9.29
CA LYS A 133 26.75 17.09 8.20
C LYS A 133 27.15 16.54 6.84
N GLU A 134 27.10 15.22 6.68
CA GLU A 134 27.44 14.55 5.44
C GLU A 134 26.25 14.46 4.49
N LEU A 135 26.54 14.57 3.19
CA LEU A 135 25.56 14.29 2.14
C LEU A 135 25.36 12.77 2.06
N ILE A 136 24.19 12.28 2.41
CA ILE A 136 23.86 10.85 2.42
C ILE A 136 23.10 10.40 1.19
N TRP A 137 22.49 11.33 0.44
CA TRP A 137 21.81 11.02 -0.80
C TRP A 137 21.67 12.26 -1.67
N GLU A 138 21.90 12.10 -2.99
CA GLU A 138 21.64 13.08 -4.02
C GLU A 138 21.10 12.38 -5.27
N GLU A 139 20.03 12.93 -5.84
CA GLU A 139 19.45 12.40 -7.07
C GLU A 139 18.78 13.49 -7.91
N GLU A 140 18.63 13.23 -9.21
CA GLU A 140 18.01 14.12 -10.16
C GLU A 140 16.82 13.43 -10.84
N TYR A 141 15.65 14.06 -10.76
CA TYR A 141 14.41 13.60 -11.39
C TYR A 141 14.00 14.55 -12.50
N SER A 142 13.59 14.01 -13.64
CA SER A 142 13.09 14.82 -14.76
C SER A 142 11.80 14.26 -15.33
N ASP A 143 10.79 15.13 -15.54
CA ASP A 143 9.51 14.79 -16.16
C ASP A 143 8.86 16.09 -16.70
N LEU A 144 7.62 15.99 -17.20
CA LEU A 144 6.82 17.15 -17.53
C LEU A 144 6.52 17.97 -16.28
N SER A 145 6.50 19.31 -16.40
CA SER A 145 6.20 20.21 -15.27
C SER A 145 4.82 19.94 -14.64
N THR A 146 3.88 19.41 -15.40
CA THR A 146 2.57 18.97 -14.90
C THR A 146 2.63 17.77 -13.97
N ASN A 147 3.72 17.00 -14.00
CA ASN A 147 3.93 15.79 -13.19
C ASN A 147 4.72 16.05 -11.90
N TYR A 148 4.86 17.31 -11.48
CA TYR A 148 5.64 17.69 -10.30
C TYR A 148 5.22 16.94 -9.03
N ARG A 149 3.92 16.68 -8.86
CA ARG A 149 3.41 15.89 -7.72
C ARG A 149 3.97 14.49 -7.71
N TYR A 150 4.02 13.84 -8.89
CA TYR A 150 4.56 12.48 -9.00
C TYR A 150 6.06 12.44 -8.63
N ILE A 151 6.84 13.45 -9.02
CA ILE A 151 8.25 13.56 -8.58
C ILE A 151 8.33 13.75 -7.06
N ALA A 152 7.48 14.57 -6.46
CA ALA A 152 7.44 14.74 -5.01
C ALA A 152 7.11 13.42 -4.29
N HIS A 153 6.14 12.66 -4.81
CA HIS A 153 5.80 11.33 -4.29
C HIS A 153 6.96 10.34 -4.39
N LEU A 154 7.69 10.30 -5.53
CA LEU A 154 8.89 9.46 -5.69
C LEU A 154 9.97 9.82 -4.67
N ILE A 155 10.23 11.11 -4.47
CA ILE A 155 11.21 11.58 -3.49
C ILE A 155 10.77 11.20 -2.08
N THR A 156 9.50 11.35 -1.74
CA THR A 156 8.98 10.94 -0.43
C THR A 156 9.18 9.44 -0.19
N ASP A 157 8.85 8.61 -1.18
CA ASP A 157 9.00 7.16 -1.06
C ASP A 157 10.47 6.76 -0.86
N GLU A 158 11.39 7.41 -1.58
CA GLU A 158 12.83 7.20 -1.43
C GLU A 158 13.34 7.66 -0.06
N VAL A 159 12.89 8.83 0.43
CA VAL A 159 13.22 9.32 1.78
C VAL A 159 12.74 8.35 2.85
N VAL A 160 11.51 7.84 2.75
CA VAL A 160 10.98 6.83 3.68
C VAL A 160 11.86 5.59 3.64
N LYS A 161 12.16 5.07 2.46
CA LYS A 161 12.96 3.85 2.29
C LYS A 161 14.36 4.00 2.88
N ARG A 162 15.07 5.10 2.60
CA ARG A 162 16.43 5.35 3.08
C ARG A 162 16.50 5.57 4.59
N THR A 163 15.46 6.14 5.18
CA THR A 163 15.46 6.45 6.63
C THR A 163 14.90 5.34 7.49
N THR A 164 14.03 4.47 6.95
CA THR A 164 13.30 3.46 7.73
C THR A 164 13.52 2.04 7.25
N GLY A 165 14.01 1.83 6.02
CA GLY A 165 14.09 0.53 5.36
C GLY A 165 12.73 -0.01 4.88
N GLU A 166 11.62 0.71 5.12
CA GLU A 166 10.29 0.33 4.65
C GLU A 166 9.99 1.02 3.30
N ASP A 167 9.23 0.37 2.43
CA ASP A 167 8.79 1.00 1.19
C ASP A 167 7.77 2.11 1.50
N GLY A 168 7.87 3.24 0.76
CA GLY A 168 6.91 4.33 0.85
C GLY A 168 5.58 4.00 0.17
N ILE A 169 4.60 4.87 0.35
CA ILE A 169 3.24 4.72 -0.22
C ILE A 169 2.78 5.94 -1.03
N ALA A 170 3.63 6.96 -1.16
CA ALA A 170 3.22 8.23 -1.78
C ALA A 170 2.90 8.08 -3.28
N THR A 171 3.56 7.18 -3.99
CA THR A 171 3.26 6.86 -5.40
C THR A 171 2.02 5.99 -5.59
N SER A 172 1.45 5.44 -4.50
CA SER A 172 0.32 4.53 -4.58
C SER A 172 -1.00 5.21 -4.96
N LYS A 173 -1.94 4.41 -5.48
CA LYS A 173 -3.25 4.86 -5.93
C LYS A 173 -4.37 4.07 -5.28
N ILE A 174 -5.55 4.69 -5.20
CA ILE A 174 -6.75 4.05 -4.68
C ILE A 174 -7.77 3.97 -5.82
N ALA A 175 -8.19 2.76 -6.17
CA ALA A 175 -9.32 2.51 -7.05
C ALA A 175 -10.59 2.43 -6.22
N PHE A 176 -11.69 2.98 -6.70
CA PHE A 176 -12.99 2.92 -6.03
C PHE A 176 -14.14 3.05 -7.02
N ILE A 177 -15.33 2.75 -6.60
CA ILE A 177 -16.55 2.94 -7.39
C ILE A 177 -17.18 4.27 -7.02
N ASN A 178 -17.66 5.02 -8.03
CA ASN A 178 -18.51 6.19 -7.81
C ASN A 178 -19.72 6.19 -8.75
N ASP A 179 -20.87 6.69 -8.27
CA ASP A 179 -22.13 6.68 -9.00
C ASP A 179 -22.60 8.08 -9.48
N SER A 180 -21.72 9.07 -9.49
CA SER A 180 -22.03 10.45 -9.92
C SER A 180 -22.57 10.55 -11.34
N THR A 181 -22.30 9.57 -12.20
CA THR A 181 -22.79 9.49 -13.57
C THR A 181 -24.13 8.77 -13.72
N LYS A 182 -24.81 8.44 -12.59
CA LYS A 182 -25.98 7.55 -12.47
C LYS A 182 -25.65 6.06 -12.68
N PHE A 183 -24.45 5.74 -13.12
CA PHE A 183 -23.92 4.37 -13.22
C PHE A 183 -22.76 4.22 -12.26
N LYS A 184 -22.56 3.01 -11.76
CA LYS A 184 -21.39 2.69 -10.94
C LYS A 184 -20.18 2.47 -11.84
N GLU A 185 -19.24 3.39 -11.78
CA GLU A 185 -18.04 3.39 -12.60
C GLU A 185 -16.79 3.35 -11.71
N ILE A 186 -15.70 2.83 -12.24
CA ILE A 186 -14.43 2.76 -11.55
C ILE A 186 -13.68 4.08 -11.74
N TYR A 187 -13.22 4.61 -10.63
CA TYR A 187 -12.33 5.77 -10.55
C TYR A 187 -11.03 5.36 -9.88
N ILE A 188 -9.97 6.09 -10.19
CA ILE A 188 -8.70 6.03 -9.47
C ILE A 188 -8.33 7.43 -9.00
N ILE A 189 -7.57 7.48 -7.91
CA ILE A 189 -7.09 8.71 -7.29
C ILE A 189 -5.75 8.42 -6.62
N ASP A 190 -4.88 9.41 -6.51
CA ASP A 190 -3.65 9.28 -5.75
C ASP A 190 -3.98 9.15 -4.24
N TYR A 191 -3.08 8.57 -3.47
CA TYR A 191 -3.30 8.26 -2.05
C TYR A 191 -3.62 9.49 -1.19
N ASP A 192 -3.19 10.67 -1.64
CA ASP A 192 -3.39 11.96 -0.99
C ASP A 192 -4.69 12.68 -1.40
N GLY A 193 -5.43 12.11 -2.36
CA GLY A 193 -6.72 12.61 -2.82
C GLY A 193 -6.68 13.49 -4.07
N TYR A 194 -5.55 13.54 -4.78
CA TYR A 194 -5.41 14.27 -6.03
C TYR A 194 -5.49 13.37 -7.27
N ASN A 195 -5.46 13.97 -8.46
CA ASN A 195 -5.45 13.29 -9.76
C ASN A 195 -6.61 12.30 -9.97
N LEU A 196 -7.82 12.68 -9.54
CA LEU A 196 -9.02 11.88 -9.74
C LEU A 196 -9.25 11.61 -11.24
N ARG A 197 -9.35 10.33 -11.61
CA ARG A 197 -9.58 9.91 -13.00
C ARG A 197 -10.63 8.81 -13.08
N ARG A 198 -11.64 9.00 -13.94
CA ARG A 198 -12.62 7.97 -14.27
C ARG A 198 -12.02 6.97 -15.27
N ILE A 199 -12.04 5.68 -14.94
CA ILE A 199 -11.43 4.60 -15.72
C ILE A 199 -12.46 3.93 -16.63
N THR A 200 -13.64 3.55 -16.10
CA THR A 200 -14.69 2.96 -16.94
C THR A 200 -15.70 4.03 -17.37
N LYS A 201 -16.23 3.89 -18.59
CA LYS A 201 -17.18 4.84 -19.20
C LYS A 201 -18.27 4.08 -19.97
N ASP A 202 -18.66 2.93 -19.44
CA ASP A 202 -19.56 2.01 -20.14
C ASP A 202 -21.02 2.34 -19.96
N ASN A 203 -21.34 3.20 -18.99
CA ASN A 203 -22.71 3.45 -18.54
C ASN A 203 -23.41 2.13 -18.12
N ARG A 204 -22.66 1.29 -17.42
CA ARG A 204 -23.07 0.00 -16.87
C ARG A 204 -22.62 -0.11 -15.41
N LEU A 205 -23.06 -1.17 -14.78
CA LEU A 205 -22.63 -1.51 -13.43
C LEU A 205 -21.22 -2.12 -13.48
N ASN A 206 -20.23 -1.40 -12.96
CA ASN A 206 -18.85 -1.86 -12.74
C ASN A 206 -18.57 -1.83 -11.24
N VAL A 207 -18.12 -2.95 -10.66
CA VAL A 207 -17.98 -3.11 -9.21
C VAL A 207 -16.75 -3.89 -8.83
N LEU A 208 -16.36 -3.80 -7.55
CA LEU A 208 -15.30 -4.59 -6.91
C LEU A 208 -13.93 -4.47 -7.62
N PRO A 209 -13.41 -3.26 -7.82
CA PRO A 209 -12.07 -3.10 -8.39
C PRO A 209 -11.02 -3.70 -7.46
N LYS A 210 -10.04 -4.42 -8.03
CA LYS A 210 -8.87 -4.94 -7.32
C LYS A 210 -7.63 -4.74 -8.18
N TRP A 211 -6.60 -4.18 -7.58
CA TRP A 211 -5.32 -3.99 -8.25
C TRP A 211 -4.59 -5.32 -8.48
N VAL A 212 -3.87 -5.40 -9.59
CA VAL A 212 -2.86 -6.44 -9.81
C VAL A 212 -1.57 -5.97 -9.14
N PRO A 213 -0.94 -6.75 -8.26
CA PRO A 213 0.31 -6.34 -7.60
C PRO A 213 1.40 -5.96 -8.61
N ASN A 214 2.11 -4.86 -8.35
CA ASN A 214 3.22 -4.35 -9.16
C ASN A 214 2.87 -4.15 -10.65
N ASN A 215 1.61 -3.79 -10.95
CA ASN A 215 1.16 -3.65 -12.31
C ASN A 215 0.04 -2.60 -12.41
N PRO A 216 0.06 -1.69 -13.42
CA PRO A 216 -0.98 -0.68 -13.61
C PRO A 216 -2.28 -1.29 -14.19
N GLN A 217 -2.74 -2.39 -13.61
CA GLN A 217 -3.93 -3.10 -14.05
C GLN A 217 -4.91 -3.30 -12.90
N ILE A 218 -6.21 -3.26 -13.24
CA ILE A 218 -7.32 -3.47 -12.32
C ILE A 218 -8.20 -4.60 -12.86
N VAL A 219 -8.48 -5.60 -12.02
CA VAL A 219 -9.55 -6.57 -12.27
C VAL A 219 -10.83 -6.10 -11.60
N TYR A 220 -11.96 -6.30 -12.25
CA TYR A 220 -13.27 -5.86 -11.74
C TYR A 220 -14.40 -6.71 -12.32
N THR A 221 -15.56 -6.65 -11.68
CA THR A 221 -16.79 -7.23 -12.22
C THR A 221 -17.55 -6.17 -13.03
N SER A 222 -17.96 -6.50 -14.24
CA SER A 222 -18.77 -5.66 -15.10
C SER A 222 -20.03 -6.38 -15.59
N TYR A 223 -21.11 -5.65 -15.62
CA TYR A 223 -22.39 -6.10 -16.23
C TYR A 223 -22.53 -5.60 -17.69
N LEU A 224 -21.44 -5.43 -18.38
CA LEU A 224 -21.40 -4.91 -19.76
C LEU A 224 -22.28 -5.74 -20.71
N TYR A 225 -22.28 -7.06 -20.56
CA TYR A 225 -23.03 -8.00 -21.36
C TYR A 225 -24.20 -8.66 -20.61
N ASN A 226 -24.77 -7.97 -19.61
CA ASN A 226 -25.87 -8.42 -18.78
C ASN A 226 -25.62 -9.67 -17.93
N ASN A 227 -24.36 -10.11 -17.83
CA ASN A 227 -23.87 -11.11 -16.91
C ASN A 227 -22.80 -10.45 -16.01
N SER A 228 -22.58 -10.98 -14.83
CA SER A 228 -21.52 -10.55 -13.94
C SER A 228 -20.19 -11.12 -14.41
N ASP A 229 -19.51 -10.43 -15.32
CA ASP A 229 -18.28 -10.89 -15.95
C ASP A 229 -17.04 -10.27 -15.32
N LEU A 230 -15.93 -11.02 -15.25
CA LEU A 230 -14.64 -10.50 -14.85
C LEU A 230 -13.92 -9.87 -16.02
N PHE A 231 -13.48 -8.63 -15.83
CA PHE A 231 -12.62 -7.90 -16.77
C PHE A 231 -11.31 -7.49 -16.11
N LEU A 232 -10.27 -7.43 -16.91
CA LEU A 232 -8.99 -6.80 -16.60
C LEU A 232 -8.83 -5.56 -17.47
N ILE A 233 -8.50 -4.43 -16.88
CA ILE A 233 -8.20 -3.18 -17.59
C ILE A 233 -6.78 -2.72 -17.25
N ASP A 234 -6.01 -2.40 -18.29
CA ASP A 234 -4.74 -1.70 -18.21
C ASP A 234 -5.05 -0.19 -18.19
N ILE A 235 -4.72 0.49 -17.11
CA ILE A 235 -5.11 1.90 -16.90
C ILE A 235 -4.24 2.90 -17.66
N GLU A 236 -3.05 2.51 -18.08
CA GLU A 236 -2.16 3.33 -18.90
C GLU A 236 -2.51 3.23 -20.39
N ARG A 237 -2.68 1.99 -20.87
CA ARG A 237 -3.02 1.73 -22.27
C ARG A 237 -4.50 1.89 -22.57
N ASN A 238 -5.34 2.02 -21.53
CA ASN A 238 -6.80 2.05 -21.63
C ASN A 238 -7.35 0.85 -22.46
N LYS A 239 -6.77 -0.34 -22.26
CA LYS A 239 -7.18 -1.58 -22.93
C LYS A 239 -7.75 -2.55 -21.91
N ARG A 240 -8.89 -3.13 -22.24
CA ARG A 240 -9.52 -4.16 -21.40
C ARG A 240 -9.71 -5.47 -22.13
N ARG A 241 -9.76 -6.56 -21.38
CA ARG A 241 -10.12 -7.89 -21.84
C ARG A 241 -10.95 -8.62 -20.79
N ALA A 242 -11.83 -9.50 -21.23
CA ALA A 242 -12.53 -10.41 -20.34
C ALA A 242 -11.57 -11.47 -19.76
N LEU A 243 -11.73 -11.79 -18.48
CA LEU A 243 -11.05 -12.90 -17.81
C LEU A 243 -11.98 -14.09 -17.60
N SER A 244 -13.23 -13.84 -17.23
CA SER A 244 -14.23 -14.90 -17.06
C SER A 244 -15.62 -14.36 -17.45
N THR A 245 -16.30 -15.09 -18.33
CA THR A 245 -17.65 -14.81 -18.79
C THR A 245 -18.60 -15.98 -18.49
N VAL A 246 -18.26 -16.76 -17.48
CA VAL A 246 -19.08 -17.91 -17.06
C VAL A 246 -20.42 -17.38 -16.57
N GLN A 247 -21.53 -18.04 -16.98
CA GLN A 247 -22.86 -17.66 -16.56
C GLN A 247 -23.00 -17.69 -15.03
N GLY A 248 -23.51 -16.64 -14.45
CA GLY A 248 -23.68 -16.46 -12.99
C GLY A 248 -22.66 -15.50 -12.39
N LEU A 249 -22.45 -15.58 -11.08
CA LEU A 249 -21.55 -14.69 -10.37
C LEU A 249 -20.10 -14.93 -10.76
N ASN A 250 -19.42 -13.88 -11.17
CA ASN A 250 -17.96 -13.81 -11.32
C ASN A 250 -17.48 -12.58 -10.56
N SER A 251 -16.85 -12.79 -9.39
CA SER A 251 -16.38 -11.72 -8.52
C SER A 251 -14.88 -11.87 -8.25
N PRO A 252 -14.05 -10.87 -8.59
CA PRO A 252 -12.63 -10.89 -8.25
C PRO A 252 -12.48 -10.53 -6.78
N THR A 253 -11.42 -11.05 -6.15
CA THR A 253 -11.21 -10.66 -4.77
C THR A 253 -9.75 -10.41 -4.43
N SER A 254 -8.80 -11.21 -4.93
CA SER A 254 -7.37 -10.97 -4.64
C SER A 254 -6.48 -11.69 -5.66
N PHE A 255 -5.37 -11.06 -6.01
CA PHE A 255 -4.25 -11.72 -6.68
C PHE A 255 -3.30 -12.36 -5.66
N SER A 256 -2.59 -13.39 -6.09
CA SER A 256 -1.39 -13.86 -5.39
C SER A 256 -0.33 -12.76 -5.33
N PRO A 257 0.56 -12.75 -4.35
CA PRO A 257 1.57 -11.68 -4.20
C PRO A 257 2.47 -11.51 -5.43
N ASP A 258 2.69 -12.60 -6.20
CA ASP A 258 3.45 -12.58 -7.45
C ASP A 258 2.63 -12.15 -8.69
N GLY A 259 1.36 -11.82 -8.51
CA GLY A 259 0.44 -11.38 -9.57
C GLY A 259 0.06 -12.43 -10.61
N LYS A 260 0.49 -13.69 -10.47
CA LYS A 260 0.30 -14.74 -11.50
C LYS A 260 -1.03 -15.46 -11.42
N THR A 261 -1.63 -15.50 -10.23
CA THR A 261 -2.90 -16.16 -9.99
C THR A 261 -3.90 -15.23 -9.33
N LEU A 262 -5.18 -15.47 -9.57
CA LEU A 262 -6.30 -14.73 -8.99
C LEU A 262 -7.18 -15.73 -8.26
N VAL A 263 -7.52 -15.46 -7.00
CA VAL A 263 -8.62 -16.15 -6.32
C VAL A 263 -9.91 -15.38 -6.56
N ALA A 264 -10.95 -16.07 -6.98
CA ALA A 264 -12.24 -15.48 -7.33
C ALA A 264 -13.41 -16.31 -6.76
N THR A 265 -14.52 -15.63 -6.53
CA THR A 265 -15.81 -16.28 -6.26
C THR A 265 -16.54 -16.49 -7.57
N LEU A 266 -16.83 -17.75 -7.93
CA LEU A 266 -17.59 -18.09 -9.11
C LEU A 266 -18.80 -18.93 -8.76
N SER A 267 -19.94 -18.65 -9.41
CA SER A 267 -21.17 -19.45 -9.28
C SER A 267 -21.31 -20.36 -10.51
N ARG A 268 -20.54 -21.48 -10.53
CA ARG A 268 -20.63 -22.53 -11.57
C ARG A 268 -21.67 -23.61 -11.26
N GLY A 269 -22.56 -23.36 -10.32
CA GLY A 269 -23.61 -24.24 -9.85
C GLY A 269 -24.59 -23.45 -9.00
N VAL A 270 -25.26 -24.11 -8.06
CA VAL A 270 -26.26 -23.47 -7.20
C VAL A 270 -25.62 -22.50 -6.20
N TYR A 271 -24.44 -22.86 -5.67
CA TYR A 271 -23.76 -22.08 -4.62
C TYR A 271 -22.48 -21.44 -5.13
N PRO A 272 -22.19 -20.18 -4.73
CA PRO A 272 -20.89 -19.54 -4.96
C PRO A 272 -19.78 -20.31 -4.25
N ASN A 273 -18.68 -20.56 -4.97
CA ASN A 273 -17.50 -21.23 -4.43
C ASN A 273 -16.24 -20.46 -4.86
N LEU A 274 -15.13 -20.80 -4.21
CA LEU A 274 -13.83 -20.19 -4.47
C LEU A 274 -13.06 -20.99 -5.51
N TYR A 275 -12.47 -20.26 -6.45
CA TYR A 275 -11.67 -20.82 -7.55
C TYR A 275 -10.36 -20.07 -7.68
N LEU A 276 -9.32 -20.79 -8.02
CA LEU A 276 -8.02 -20.26 -8.42
C LEU A 276 -8.00 -20.16 -9.95
N LEU A 277 -7.70 -18.98 -10.47
CA LEU A 277 -7.57 -18.69 -11.90
C LEU A 277 -6.12 -18.28 -12.19
N ASN A 278 -5.64 -18.59 -13.39
CA ASN A 278 -4.38 -18.03 -13.87
C ASN A 278 -4.58 -16.58 -14.41
N ALA A 279 -3.49 -15.91 -14.79
CA ALA A 279 -3.54 -14.55 -15.31
C ALA A 279 -4.34 -14.39 -16.61
N LYS A 280 -4.66 -15.50 -17.31
CA LYS A 280 -5.53 -15.49 -18.50
C LYS A 280 -7.01 -15.61 -18.13
N GLY A 281 -7.33 -15.92 -16.88
CA GLY A 281 -8.70 -16.15 -16.39
C GLY A 281 -9.16 -17.61 -16.49
N GLU A 282 -8.27 -18.53 -16.85
CA GLU A 282 -8.57 -19.96 -16.89
C GLU A 282 -8.57 -20.53 -15.48
N VAL A 283 -9.54 -21.39 -15.17
CA VAL A 283 -9.64 -22.04 -13.88
C VAL A 283 -8.54 -23.09 -13.72
N VAL A 284 -7.67 -22.85 -12.76
CA VAL A 284 -6.61 -23.79 -12.36
C VAL A 284 -7.15 -24.82 -11.37
N ARG A 285 -7.94 -24.35 -10.40
CA ARG A 285 -8.46 -25.22 -9.34
C ARG A 285 -9.75 -24.66 -8.74
N ARG A 286 -10.66 -25.56 -8.33
CA ARG A 286 -11.76 -25.25 -7.42
C ARG A 286 -11.27 -25.48 -6.00
N LEU A 287 -11.38 -24.46 -5.13
CA LEU A 287 -10.86 -24.51 -3.76
C LEU A 287 -11.90 -24.96 -2.75
N THR A 288 -13.17 -24.57 -2.94
CA THR A 288 -14.25 -24.96 -2.03
C THR A 288 -15.37 -25.70 -2.75
N GLN A 289 -16.08 -26.54 -2.00
CA GLN A 289 -17.17 -27.39 -2.49
C GLN A 289 -18.31 -27.44 -1.48
N GLY A 290 -19.50 -27.82 -1.94
CA GLY A 290 -20.64 -28.06 -1.08
C GLY A 290 -21.76 -27.04 -1.26
N LYS A 291 -22.63 -26.96 -0.25
CA LYS A 291 -23.86 -26.16 -0.24
C LYS A 291 -23.72 -24.84 0.52
N TYR A 292 -22.49 -24.41 0.75
CA TYR A 292 -22.19 -23.17 1.47
C TYR A 292 -21.94 -22.05 0.48
N ILE A 293 -22.17 -20.83 0.94
CA ILE A 293 -21.82 -19.61 0.22
C ILE A 293 -20.41 -19.21 0.68
N ASP A 294 -19.42 -19.48 -0.18
CA ASP A 294 -18.02 -19.10 0.07
C ASP A 294 -17.66 -17.92 -0.82
N THR A 295 -17.29 -16.78 -0.19
CA THR A 295 -17.10 -15.50 -0.89
C THR A 295 -15.91 -14.71 -0.33
N SER A 296 -15.60 -13.58 -0.98
CA SER A 296 -14.63 -12.57 -0.51
C SER A 296 -13.26 -13.15 -0.14
N PRO A 297 -12.65 -14.03 -0.96
CA PRO A 297 -11.34 -14.59 -0.64
C PRO A 297 -10.23 -13.55 -0.80
N CYS A 298 -9.20 -13.61 0.07
CA CYS A 298 -7.99 -12.79 -0.02
C CYS A 298 -6.76 -13.64 0.30
N PHE A 299 -5.72 -13.55 -0.55
CA PHE A 299 -4.45 -14.20 -0.28
C PHE A 299 -3.75 -13.61 0.94
N SER A 300 -3.04 -14.47 1.68
CA SER A 300 -2.00 -14.02 2.60
C SER A 300 -0.81 -13.42 1.83
N PRO A 301 -0.02 -12.54 2.44
CA PRO A 301 1.16 -11.98 1.78
C PRO A 301 2.24 -13.02 1.46
N SER A 302 2.21 -14.18 2.14
CA SER A 302 3.08 -15.32 1.80
C SER A 302 2.59 -16.11 0.59
N GLY A 303 1.36 -15.88 0.10
CA GLY A 303 0.72 -16.65 -0.95
C GLY A 303 0.32 -18.09 -0.57
N LYS A 304 0.51 -18.50 0.71
CA LYS A 304 0.29 -19.88 1.15
C LYS A 304 -1.09 -20.13 1.72
N GLU A 305 -1.80 -19.11 2.14
CA GLU A 305 -3.12 -19.20 2.75
C GLU A 305 -4.10 -18.24 2.09
N ILE A 306 -5.38 -18.50 2.25
CA ILE A 306 -6.50 -17.68 1.78
C ILE A 306 -7.45 -17.48 2.95
N VAL A 307 -7.73 -16.22 3.29
CA VAL A 307 -8.85 -15.85 4.16
C VAL A 307 -10.11 -15.65 3.32
N PHE A 308 -11.26 -16.05 3.82
CA PHE A 308 -12.54 -15.95 3.09
C PHE A 308 -13.74 -15.91 4.02
N ILE A 309 -14.92 -15.58 3.49
CA ILE A 309 -16.19 -15.64 4.17
C ILE A 309 -16.92 -16.94 3.80
N SER A 310 -17.51 -17.57 4.80
CA SER A 310 -18.39 -18.73 4.60
C SER A 310 -19.55 -18.72 5.57
N ASP A 311 -20.73 -19.16 5.11
CA ASP A 311 -21.93 -19.33 5.92
C ASP A 311 -22.07 -20.75 6.51
N ARG A 312 -21.06 -21.60 6.42
CA ARG A 312 -21.08 -23.00 6.89
C ARG A 312 -21.36 -23.17 8.38
N ALA A 313 -21.21 -22.12 9.18
CA ALA A 313 -21.57 -22.05 10.58
C ALA A 313 -23.00 -21.51 10.82
N GLY A 314 -23.82 -21.36 9.76
CA GLY A 314 -25.19 -20.84 9.81
C GLY A 314 -25.31 -19.34 9.48
N TYR A 315 -24.21 -18.57 9.52
CA TYR A 315 -24.13 -17.17 9.14
C TYR A 315 -22.70 -16.79 8.71
N PRO A 316 -22.52 -15.70 7.94
CA PRO A 316 -21.21 -15.35 7.39
C PRO A 316 -20.13 -15.13 8.44
N GLN A 317 -19.07 -15.91 8.38
CA GLN A 317 -17.92 -15.89 9.29
C GLN A 317 -16.61 -15.94 8.51
N ILE A 318 -15.51 -15.55 9.17
CA ILE A 318 -14.17 -15.56 8.59
C ILE A 318 -13.56 -16.94 8.77
N TYR A 319 -13.04 -17.48 7.67
CA TYR A 319 -12.28 -18.73 7.61
C TYR A 319 -10.93 -18.50 6.96
N ILE A 320 -9.98 -19.35 7.28
CA ILE A 320 -8.69 -19.47 6.58
C ILE A 320 -8.56 -20.90 6.06
N MET A 321 -7.93 -21.06 4.92
CA MET A 321 -7.54 -22.35 4.33
C MET A 321 -6.17 -22.22 3.66
N ASP A 322 -5.55 -23.35 3.36
CA ASP A 322 -4.35 -23.39 2.52
C ASP A 322 -4.71 -23.12 1.05
N ILE A 323 -3.73 -22.73 0.25
CA ILE A 323 -3.91 -22.47 -1.19
C ILE A 323 -4.42 -23.72 -1.96
N GLU A 324 -4.25 -24.92 -1.39
CA GLU A 324 -4.78 -26.19 -1.92
C GLU A 324 -6.27 -26.38 -1.67
N GLY A 325 -6.91 -25.54 -0.85
CA GLY A 325 -8.31 -25.63 -0.45
C GLY A 325 -8.55 -26.60 0.71
N ILE A 326 -7.53 -26.90 1.50
CA ILE A 326 -7.57 -27.80 2.67
C ILE A 326 -7.29 -27.03 3.96
N ASN A 327 -7.32 -27.71 5.10
CA ASN A 327 -7.06 -27.17 6.44
C ASN A 327 -7.95 -25.96 6.78
N ILE A 328 -9.24 -26.05 6.41
CA ILE A 328 -10.21 -24.97 6.65
C ILE A 328 -10.44 -24.81 8.15
N ARG A 329 -10.15 -23.62 8.68
CA ARG A 329 -10.37 -23.25 10.08
C ARG A 329 -11.11 -21.92 10.20
N ARG A 330 -12.02 -21.84 11.18
CA ARG A 330 -12.78 -20.62 11.47
C ARG A 330 -11.99 -19.70 12.39
N LEU A 331 -11.95 -18.40 12.07
CA LEU A 331 -11.34 -17.37 12.91
C LEU A 331 -12.35 -16.60 13.74
N SER A 332 -13.49 -16.20 13.16
CA SER A 332 -14.51 -15.42 13.87
C SER A 332 -15.63 -16.31 14.39
N THR A 333 -16.26 -15.90 15.47
CA THR A 333 -17.36 -16.64 16.10
C THR A 333 -18.57 -15.75 16.41
N LYS A 334 -18.52 -14.44 16.11
CA LYS A 334 -19.56 -13.47 16.41
C LYS A 334 -19.80 -12.55 15.23
N GLY A 335 -21.00 -11.98 15.14
CA GLY A 335 -21.40 -11.02 14.13
C GLY A 335 -21.47 -11.61 12.70
N ASN A 336 -22.07 -10.87 11.78
CA ASN A 336 -22.00 -11.16 10.35
C ASN A 336 -20.76 -10.45 9.80
N CYS A 337 -19.80 -11.23 9.30
CA CYS A 337 -18.53 -10.74 8.77
C CYS A 337 -18.56 -10.66 7.25
N ASP A 338 -17.82 -9.71 6.69
CA ASP A 338 -17.63 -9.57 5.23
C ASP A 338 -16.27 -8.92 4.90
N SER A 339 -15.87 -9.02 3.64
CA SER A 339 -14.73 -8.34 3.03
C SER A 339 -13.42 -8.45 3.84
N PRO A 340 -12.98 -9.66 4.23
CA PRO A 340 -11.72 -9.84 4.94
C PRO A 340 -10.55 -9.55 4.00
N VAL A 341 -9.55 -8.80 4.48
CA VAL A 341 -8.33 -8.48 3.76
C VAL A 341 -7.12 -8.68 4.67
N TRP A 342 -6.12 -9.40 4.17
CA TRP A 342 -4.90 -9.66 4.91
C TRP A 342 -3.97 -8.45 4.90
N SER A 343 -3.36 -8.14 6.03
CA SER A 343 -2.31 -7.13 6.14
C SER A 343 -1.09 -7.54 5.30
N PRO A 344 -0.41 -6.63 4.61
CA PRO A 344 0.83 -6.92 3.90
C PRO A 344 1.93 -7.51 4.80
N LYS A 345 1.91 -7.19 6.09
CA LYS A 345 2.85 -7.73 7.10
C LYS A 345 2.48 -9.16 7.56
N GLY A 346 1.31 -9.69 7.17
CA GLY A 346 0.88 -11.06 7.49
C GLY A 346 0.38 -11.27 8.93
N ASP A 347 0.40 -10.26 9.76
CA ASP A 347 0.11 -10.32 11.19
C ASP A 347 -1.34 -10.01 11.56
N LYS A 348 -2.12 -9.41 10.64
CA LYS A 348 -3.49 -8.96 10.89
C LYS A 348 -4.41 -9.23 9.70
N ILE A 349 -5.71 -9.29 9.99
CA ILE A 349 -6.78 -9.32 8.98
C ILE A 349 -7.76 -8.20 9.32
N ALA A 350 -7.96 -7.26 8.40
CA ALA A 350 -9.02 -6.27 8.50
C ALA A 350 -10.30 -6.81 7.85
N PHE A 351 -11.45 -6.52 8.42
CA PHE A 351 -12.73 -7.00 7.91
C PHE A 351 -13.89 -6.11 8.34
N THR A 352 -14.99 -6.23 7.65
CA THR A 352 -16.28 -5.64 8.04
C THR A 352 -17.02 -6.59 8.94
N MET A 353 -17.61 -6.11 10.05
CA MET A 353 -18.50 -6.92 10.89
C MET A 353 -19.66 -6.06 11.39
N LYS A 354 -20.87 -6.67 11.40
CA LYS A 354 -22.06 -6.04 11.96
C LYS A 354 -22.02 -6.07 13.49
N ALA A 355 -21.99 -4.88 14.11
CA ALA A 355 -22.05 -4.67 15.55
C ALA A 355 -23.02 -3.54 15.86
N ASP A 356 -23.86 -3.68 16.91
CA ASP A 356 -24.83 -2.68 17.35
C ASP A 356 -25.75 -2.17 16.22
N GLY A 357 -26.13 -3.05 15.29
CA GLY A 357 -27.01 -2.74 14.17
C GLY A 357 -26.33 -2.10 12.95
N LYS A 358 -25.05 -1.74 13.02
CA LYS A 358 -24.26 -1.11 11.95
C LYS A 358 -23.06 -1.95 11.57
N TYR A 359 -22.51 -1.66 10.40
CA TYR A 359 -21.26 -2.26 9.96
C TYR A 359 -20.08 -1.40 10.41
N ASP A 360 -19.04 -2.05 10.93
CA ASP A 360 -17.80 -1.43 11.36
C ASP A 360 -16.58 -2.21 10.88
N ILE A 361 -15.43 -1.51 10.81
CA ILE A 361 -14.14 -2.10 10.51
C ILE A 361 -13.55 -2.69 11.79
N PHE A 362 -13.14 -3.94 11.71
CA PHE A 362 -12.47 -4.68 12.75
C PHE A 362 -11.12 -5.19 12.28
N LEU A 363 -10.22 -5.43 13.21
CA LEU A 363 -8.98 -6.15 13.02
C LEU A 363 -9.00 -7.46 13.80
N TYR A 364 -8.52 -8.52 13.17
CA TYR A 364 -8.08 -9.73 13.85
C TYR A 364 -6.55 -9.68 13.96
N ASP A 365 -6.01 -9.56 15.16
CA ASP A 365 -4.58 -9.64 15.48
C ASP A 365 -4.23 -11.12 15.60
N LEU A 366 -3.54 -11.68 14.60
CA LEU A 366 -3.25 -13.12 14.51
C LEU A 366 -2.34 -13.60 15.64
N PRO A 367 -1.20 -12.93 15.95
CA PRO A 367 -0.34 -13.31 17.07
C PRO A 367 -1.03 -13.28 18.42
N LYS A 368 -1.92 -12.30 18.65
CA LYS A 368 -2.61 -12.14 19.94
C LYS A 368 -3.95 -12.88 20.01
N ASN A 369 -4.40 -13.45 18.90
CA ASN A 369 -5.71 -14.09 18.77
C ASN A 369 -6.85 -13.19 19.30
N LYS A 370 -6.85 -11.90 18.90
CA LYS A 370 -7.75 -10.89 19.43
C LYS A 370 -8.44 -10.10 18.31
N ILE A 371 -9.74 -9.84 18.48
CA ILE A 371 -10.50 -8.94 17.62
C ILE A 371 -10.53 -7.55 18.25
N ILE A 372 -10.25 -6.53 17.45
CA ILE A 372 -10.20 -5.12 17.83
C ILE A 372 -11.16 -4.35 16.90
N ARG A 373 -12.09 -3.57 17.46
CA ARG A 373 -12.97 -2.66 16.70
C ARG A 373 -12.22 -1.36 16.42
N LEU A 374 -12.14 -0.95 15.15
CA LEU A 374 -11.43 0.27 14.74
C LEU A 374 -12.38 1.45 14.52
N THR A 375 -13.62 1.18 14.10
CA THR A 375 -14.63 2.24 13.89
C THR A 375 -15.84 1.97 14.78
N GLU A 376 -16.48 3.05 15.25
CA GLU A 376 -17.63 2.97 16.15
C GLU A 376 -18.52 4.20 16.02
N ASN A 377 -19.85 4.01 16.08
CA ASN A 377 -20.86 5.07 16.18
C ASN A 377 -20.84 6.14 15.06
N LYS A 378 -20.27 5.87 13.91
CA LYS A 378 -20.06 6.80 12.79
C LYS A 378 -20.62 6.29 11.45
N GLY A 379 -21.91 5.91 11.41
CA GLY A 379 -22.53 5.33 10.20
C GLY A 379 -22.08 3.89 9.96
N ASP A 380 -22.31 3.38 8.75
CA ASP A 380 -21.75 2.10 8.30
C ASP A 380 -20.34 2.31 7.76
N ASN A 381 -19.43 1.40 8.11
CA ASN A 381 -18.03 1.41 7.71
C ASN A 381 -17.71 0.03 7.09
N GLU A 382 -17.32 0.00 5.80
CA GLU A 382 -17.30 -1.25 5.04
C GLU A 382 -16.11 -1.30 4.07
N ASN A 383 -15.80 -2.52 3.61
CA ASN A 383 -14.85 -2.78 2.55
C ASN A 383 -13.44 -2.21 2.81
N PRO A 384 -12.75 -2.65 3.86
CA PRO A 384 -11.40 -2.21 4.14
C PRO A 384 -10.42 -2.66 3.05
N SER A 385 -9.37 -1.85 2.81
CA SER A 385 -8.22 -2.22 2.00
C SER A 385 -6.97 -1.60 2.60
N TRP A 386 -5.86 -2.34 2.62
CA TRP A 386 -4.60 -1.93 3.23
C TRP A 386 -3.74 -1.08 2.29
N SER A 387 -2.99 -0.13 2.86
CA SER A 387 -1.79 0.40 2.22
C SER A 387 -0.70 -0.67 2.16
N GLN A 388 0.24 -0.53 1.23
CA GLN A 388 1.31 -1.51 1.02
C GLN A 388 2.22 -1.68 2.26
N ASP A 389 2.46 -0.61 2.99
CA ASP A 389 3.25 -0.61 4.24
C ASP A 389 2.51 -1.19 5.45
N GLY A 390 1.20 -1.48 5.32
CA GLY A 390 0.35 -2.00 6.40
C GLY A 390 0.07 -1.00 7.53
N ARG A 391 0.27 0.30 7.31
CA ARG A 391 0.08 1.35 8.33
C ARG A 391 -1.28 2.02 8.24
N PHE A 392 -1.95 1.93 7.08
CA PHE A 392 -3.24 2.57 6.82
C PHE A 392 -4.27 1.60 6.28
N ILE A 393 -5.52 1.97 6.49
CA ILE A 393 -6.69 1.30 5.95
C ILE A 393 -7.56 2.34 5.25
N VAL A 394 -7.87 2.11 3.96
CA VAL A 394 -8.91 2.84 3.22
C VAL A 394 -10.21 2.05 3.31
N PHE A 395 -11.34 2.72 3.48
CA PHE A 395 -12.65 2.10 3.63
C PHE A 395 -13.78 3.02 3.15
N ALA A 396 -14.95 2.44 2.86
CA ALA A 396 -16.17 3.20 2.58
C ALA A 396 -16.89 3.50 3.88
N SER A 397 -17.44 4.72 4.02
CA SER A 397 -18.18 5.11 5.23
C SER A 397 -19.37 6.01 4.92
N THR A 398 -20.48 5.80 5.62
CA THR A 398 -21.69 6.65 5.54
C THR A 398 -21.75 7.73 6.63
N ARG A 399 -20.63 8.01 7.31
CA ARG A 399 -20.56 8.96 8.45
C ARG A 399 -20.94 10.40 8.13
N SER A 400 -20.84 10.79 6.85
CA SER A 400 -21.24 12.12 6.33
C SER A 400 -22.66 12.19 5.82
N GLY A 401 -23.45 11.10 5.94
CA GLY A 401 -24.81 10.97 5.40
C GLY A 401 -24.90 10.29 4.03
N LYS A 402 -23.79 10.16 3.30
CA LYS A 402 -23.66 9.37 2.06
C LYS A 402 -22.41 8.50 2.12
N SER A 403 -22.35 7.43 1.32
CA SER A 403 -21.15 6.60 1.25
C SER A 403 -20.01 7.36 0.55
N GLU A 404 -18.86 7.50 1.22
CA GLU A 404 -17.66 8.18 0.76
C GLU A 404 -16.41 7.40 1.18
N ILE A 405 -15.26 7.72 0.59
CA ILE A 405 -14.00 7.03 0.87
C ILE A 405 -13.22 7.77 1.96
N TYR A 406 -12.81 7.01 2.98
CA TYR A 406 -12.03 7.48 4.13
C TYR A 406 -10.76 6.66 4.28
N ILE A 407 -9.74 7.29 4.88
CA ILE A 407 -8.49 6.65 5.30
C ILE A 407 -8.33 6.81 6.80
N MET A 408 -7.79 5.80 7.46
CA MET A 408 -7.39 5.84 8.87
C MET A 408 -6.07 5.09 9.08
N GLY A 409 -5.40 5.35 10.20
CA GLY A 409 -4.29 4.52 10.66
C GLY A 409 -4.76 3.14 11.10
N VAL A 410 -3.86 2.17 11.09
CA VAL A 410 -4.12 0.79 11.54
C VAL A 410 -4.58 0.70 13.00
N ASP A 411 -4.30 1.72 13.79
CA ASP A 411 -4.76 1.90 15.18
C ASP A 411 -6.16 2.53 15.30
N GLY A 412 -6.82 2.83 14.16
CA GLY A 412 -8.10 3.53 14.09
C GLY A 412 -7.99 5.06 14.21
N SER A 413 -6.80 5.61 14.38
CA SER A 413 -6.57 7.05 14.53
C SER A 413 -6.55 7.82 13.20
N GLY A 414 -6.72 9.14 13.26
CA GLY A 414 -6.52 10.05 12.12
C GLY A 414 -7.47 9.79 10.96
N VAL A 415 -8.71 9.43 11.25
CA VAL A 415 -9.73 9.20 10.22
C VAL A 415 -9.98 10.48 9.44
N ARG A 416 -9.73 10.45 8.14
CA ARG A 416 -9.97 11.57 7.23
C ARG A 416 -10.69 11.13 5.96
N LYS A 417 -11.48 12.02 5.38
CA LYS A 417 -12.06 11.83 4.05
C LYS A 417 -10.94 11.91 3.01
N LEU A 418 -10.91 11.00 2.06
CA LEU A 418 -9.89 10.98 1.01
C LEU A 418 -10.14 12.08 -0.02
N VAL A 419 -11.37 12.18 -0.51
CA VAL A 419 -11.74 13.10 -1.57
C VAL A 419 -13.22 13.49 -1.45
N ASP A 420 -13.55 14.69 -1.90
CA ASP A 420 -14.94 15.12 -2.06
C ASP A 420 -15.35 15.04 -3.53
N VAL A 421 -16.21 14.08 -3.83
CA VAL A 421 -16.74 13.86 -5.19
C VAL A 421 -18.26 13.82 -5.17
N PRO A 422 -18.94 14.29 -6.23
CA PRO A 422 -20.38 14.10 -6.38
C PRO A 422 -20.76 12.62 -6.35
N GLY A 423 -22.00 12.32 -5.92
CA GLY A 423 -22.49 10.96 -5.83
C GLY A 423 -22.00 10.21 -4.58
N LYS A 424 -22.12 8.89 -4.62
CA LYS A 424 -21.66 7.99 -3.55
C LYS A 424 -20.48 7.17 -4.02
N SER A 425 -19.55 6.90 -3.11
CA SER A 425 -18.34 6.12 -3.39
C SER A 425 -18.29 4.86 -2.54
N TYR A 426 -17.81 3.73 -3.13
CA TYR A 426 -17.88 2.40 -2.53
C TYR A 426 -16.63 1.59 -2.82
N THR A 427 -16.41 0.52 -2.07
CA THR A 427 -15.46 -0.57 -2.31
C THR A 427 -14.08 -0.09 -2.76
N PRO A 428 -13.34 0.65 -1.92
CA PRO A 428 -11.99 1.07 -2.26
C PRO A 428 -11.03 -0.12 -2.34
N SER A 429 -9.98 0.04 -3.15
CA SER A 429 -8.87 -0.89 -3.26
C SER A 429 -7.57 -0.09 -3.36
N TRP A 430 -6.66 -0.28 -2.45
CA TRP A 430 -5.34 0.36 -2.46
C TRP A 430 -4.39 -0.44 -3.35
N SER A 431 -3.56 0.24 -4.15
CA SER A 431 -2.55 -0.43 -4.99
C SER A 431 -1.35 -0.91 -4.15
N CYS A 432 -0.71 -1.98 -4.63
CA CYS A 432 0.55 -2.48 -4.09
C CYS A 432 1.60 -2.34 -5.18
N GLY A 433 2.52 -1.37 -5.05
CA GLY A 433 3.57 -1.07 -6.02
C GLY A 433 3.02 -0.72 -7.43
N LEU A 434 3.30 0.44 -7.95
CA LEU A 434 2.93 0.84 -9.31
C LEU A 434 4.18 1.30 -10.05
#